data_9738d5dfddf5bc028057e72db01d8e65
#
_entry.id   9738d5dfddf5bc028057e72db01d8e65
#
_cell.length_a   1.000
_cell.length_b   1.000
_cell.length_c   1.000
_cell.angle_alpha   90.00
_cell.angle_beta   90.00
_cell.angle_gamma   90.00
#
_symmetry.space_group_name_H-M   'P 1'
#
loop_
_entity.id
_entity.type
_entity.pdbx_description
1 polymer ?
#
loop_
_entity_poly.entity_id
_entity_poly.type
_entity_poly.pdbx_seq_one_letter_code
_entity_poly.pdbx_strand_id
1 'polypeptide(L)'
;MGLPQSDVVTLPVDPVQSIPTYDAALAAFNQLPHVRLLFDSGAGASPTGSSNPGDPYPGYERSFSSLPIPGTNARTWYFGPHGVLTNTPPASGGINWFSSNAHALPLTDYGTNTGTGGLWGNASQWQWKWLQSPSGTAVSYVSAPLMANTTVIGSGAVDLWVRSSTPDVDLQATISEVRPDGNETFVQNGWLRASERKLSTNSNNMFKRLSTALEPIPTFTAADASPMPAGQFVKVVVPLYYEGHAYRVGSRIRVTIAAPNGTQPVWSFSQTTPNPSGVASIAFSQSMPSSLVLPVVPGVSAPTPFPRCPSLRNEPCRPYRAIVNNTAQ
;
A
#
# COMPACT_ATOMS: atom_id res chain seq x y z
N MET A 1 -16.74 4.26 12.99
CA MET A 1 -16.16 3.01 12.51
C MET A 1 -16.75 2.51 11.19
N GLY A 2 -17.69 3.22 10.62
CA GLY A 2 -18.24 2.91 9.30
C GLY A 2 -19.14 1.68 9.21
N LEU A 3 -19.62 1.19 10.32
CA LEU A 3 -20.59 0.08 10.36
C LEU A 3 -22.03 0.62 10.38
N PRO A 4 -22.99 -0.14 9.85
CA PRO A 4 -24.40 0.17 10.04
C PRO A 4 -24.74 0.37 11.53
N GLN A 5 -25.63 1.29 11.83
CA GLN A 5 -26.03 1.58 13.23
C GLN A 5 -26.69 0.39 13.93
N SER A 6 -27.17 -0.57 13.16
CA SER A 6 -27.74 -1.84 13.65
C SER A 6 -26.70 -2.87 14.05
N ASP A 7 -25.43 -2.70 13.68
CA ASP A 7 -24.41 -3.69 13.94
C ASP A 7 -23.88 -3.57 15.36
N VAL A 8 -24.05 -4.64 16.14
CA VAL A 8 -23.53 -4.75 17.49
C VAL A 8 -22.11 -5.35 17.42
N VAL A 9 -21.11 -4.53 17.72
CA VAL A 9 -19.73 -5.00 17.82
C VAL A 9 -19.45 -5.53 19.20
N THR A 10 -19.22 -6.84 19.32
CA THR A 10 -18.81 -7.48 20.56
C THR A 10 -17.27 -7.47 20.64
N LEU A 11 -16.72 -6.74 21.59
CA LEU A 11 -15.28 -6.73 21.82
C LEU A 11 -14.86 -8.00 22.55
N PRO A 12 -13.65 -8.54 22.25
CA PRO A 12 -13.07 -9.60 23.06
C PRO A 12 -12.81 -9.07 24.48
N VAL A 13 -12.81 -9.98 25.44
CA VAL A 13 -12.47 -9.65 26.84
C VAL A 13 -11.03 -9.14 26.89
N ASP A 14 -10.83 -7.99 27.52
CA ASP A 14 -9.49 -7.46 27.77
C ASP A 14 -8.77 -8.40 28.78
N PRO A 15 -7.62 -8.98 28.41
CA PRO A 15 -6.95 -9.99 29.25
C PRO A 15 -6.38 -9.43 30.56
N VAL A 16 -6.28 -8.11 30.70
CA VAL A 16 -5.74 -7.48 31.92
C VAL A 16 -6.78 -6.71 32.73
N GLN A 17 -7.98 -6.49 32.19
CA GLN A 17 -9.03 -5.65 32.80
C GLN A 17 -9.46 -6.09 34.20
N SER A 18 -9.48 -7.40 34.48
CA SER A 18 -9.92 -7.95 35.76
C SER A 18 -8.81 -8.15 36.79
N ILE A 19 -7.56 -7.77 36.45
CA ILE A 19 -6.43 -7.95 37.36
C ILE A 19 -6.41 -6.83 38.40
N PRO A 20 -6.44 -7.13 39.70
CA PRO A 20 -6.79 -6.16 40.74
C PRO A 20 -5.69 -5.15 41.06
N THR A 21 -4.42 -5.41 40.72
CA THR A 21 -3.31 -4.50 40.99
C THR A 21 -2.57 -4.10 39.72
N TYR A 22 -2.04 -2.88 39.71
CA TYR A 22 -1.26 -2.36 38.59
C TYR A 22 -0.05 -3.23 38.26
N ASP A 23 0.72 -3.65 39.26
CA ASP A 23 1.94 -4.41 39.02
C ASP A 23 1.62 -5.80 38.42
N ALA A 24 0.56 -6.47 38.91
CA ALA A 24 0.11 -7.72 38.33
C ALA A 24 -0.45 -7.55 36.93
N ALA A 25 -1.22 -6.51 36.67
CA ALA A 25 -1.73 -6.17 35.34
C ALA A 25 -0.58 -5.85 34.35
N LEU A 26 0.41 -5.07 34.78
CA LEU A 26 1.60 -4.77 33.98
C LEU A 26 2.42 -6.04 33.69
N ALA A 27 2.61 -6.90 34.67
CA ALA A 27 3.29 -8.19 34.48
C ALA A 27 2.56 -9.06 33.45
N ALA A 28 1.24 -9.14 33.53
CA ALA A 28 0.41 -9.87 32.58
C ALA A 28 0.46 -9.25 31.19
N PHE A 29 0.37 -7.92 31.08
CA PHE A 29 0.49 -7.20 29.81
C PHE A 29 1.83 -7.47 29.13
N ASN A 30 2.93 -7.48 29.89
CA ASN A 30 4.28 -7.74 29.37
C ASN A 30 4.47 -9.19 28.88
N GLN A 31 3.56 -10.12 29.21
CA GLN A 31 3.54 -11.48 28.67
C GLN A 31 2.75 -11.60 27.36
N LEU A 32 1.98 -10.57 26.98
CA LEU A 32 1.28 -10.58 25.70
C LEU A 32 2.29 -10.52 24.54
N PRO A 33 1.92 -11.06 23.36
CA PRO A 33 2.76 -10.94 22.18
C PRO A 33 3.04 -9.47 21.87
N HIS A 34 4.31 -9.13 21.63
CA HIS A 34 4.72 -7.75 21.33
C HIS A 34 4.13 -7.24 20.01
N VAL A 35 3.90 -8.14 19.06
CA VAL A 35 3.27 -7.84 17.77
C VAL A 35 2.14 -8.82 17.54
N ARG A 36 0.93 -8.30 17.34
CA ARG A 36 -0.26 -9.05 16.99
C ARG A 36 -0.85 -8.47 15.73
N LEU A 37 -1.01 -9.29 14.71
CA LEU A 37 -1.53 -8.90 13.41
C LEU A 37 -2.87 -9.55 13.14
N LEU A 38 -3.82 -8.74 12.73
CA LEU A 38 -5.19 -9.09 12.44
C LEU A 38 -5.36 -9.17 10.91
N PHE A 39 -5.18 -10.36 10.34
CA PHE A 39 -5.30 -10.57 8.91
C PHE A 39 -6.76 -10.66 8.46
N ASP A 40 -7.01 -10.28 7.21
CA ASP A 40 -8.34 -10.27 6.60
C ASP A 40 -9.36 -9.53 7.49
N SER A 41 -8.94 -8.37 8.02
CA SER A 41 -9.78 -7.55 8.89
C SER A 41 -11.08 -7.15 8.17
N GLY A 42 -12.22 -7.52 8.73
CA GLY A 42 -13.54 -7.34 8.10
C GLY A 42 -14.15 -8.62 7.55
N ALA A 43 -13.39 -9.71 7.44
CA ALA A 43 -13.86 -10.99 6.93
C ALA A 43 -14.11 -12.05 8.02
N GLY A 44 -13.82 -11.72 9.27
CA GLY A 44 -14.04 -12.61 10.43
C GLY A 44 -15.46 -12.60 10.97
N ALA A 45 -15.68 -13.42 12.00
CA ALA A 45 -16.93 -13.47 12.73
C ALA A 45 -16.77 -12.93 14.15
N SER A 46 -17.86 -12.42 14.72
CA SER A 46 -17.93 -12.03 16.13
C SER A 46 -17.75 -13.24 17.03
N PRO A 47 -17.42 -13.05 18.32
CA PRO A 47 -17.41 -14.13 19.31
C PRO A 47 -18.74 -14.91 19.42
N THR A 48 -19.85 -14.31 19.01
CA THR A 48 -21.19 -14.93 18.98
C THR A 48 -21.51 -15.62 17.66
N GLY A 49 -20.55 -15.61 16.68
CA GLY A 49 -20.69 -16.28 15.39
C GLY A 49 -21.36 -15.46 14.29
N SER A 50 -21.84 -14.23 14.57
CA SER A 50 -22.36 -13.33 13.52
C SER A 50 -21.18 -12.79 12.67
N SER A 51 -21.38 -12.63 11.37
CA SER A 51 -20.39 -12.04 10.48
C SER A 51 -21.05 -11.21 9.41
N ASN A 52 -20.77 -9.91 9.41
CA ASN A 52 -21.13 -9.00 8.34
C ASN A 52 -19.86 -8.50 7.66
N PRO A 53 -19.85 -8.32 6.34
CA PRO A 53 -18.71 -7.74 5.64
C PRO A 53 -18.33 -6.39 6.26
N GLY A 54 -17.06 -6.22 6.59
CA GLY A 54 -16.54 -4.99 7.18
C GLY A 54 -16.65 -4.88 8.69
N ASP A 55 -17.21 -5.85 9.40
CA ASP A 55 -17.13 -5.92 10.87
C ASP A 55 -15.65 -5.96 11.32
N PRO A 56 -15.31 -5.38 12.49
CA PRO A 56 -13.91 -5.27 12.91
C PRO A 56 -13.35 -6.60 13.47
N TYR A 57 -13.67 -7.70 12.81
CA TYR A 57 -13.18 -9.02 13.16
C TYR A 57 -12.22 -9.53 12.09
N PRO A 58 -11.02 -9.99 12.48
CA PRO A 58 -10.08 -10.57 11.52
C PRO A 58 -10.52 -11.97 11.09
N GLY A 59 -10.18 -12.35 9.88
CA GLY A 59 -10.33 -13.73 9.43
C GLY A 59 -9.44 -14.69 10.23
N TYR A 60 -8.26 -14.23 10.63
CA TYR A 60 -7.33 -14.93 11.53
C TYR A 60 -6.28 -13.97 12.10
N GLU A 61 -5.55 -14.45 13.11
CA GLU A 61 -4.50 -13.67 13.77
C GLU A 61 -3.17 -14.40 13.74
N ARG A 62 -2.08 -13.62 13.81
CA ARG A 62 -0.72 -14.10 14.02
C ARG A 62 0.00 -13.21 15.00
N SER A 63 0.82 -13.85 15.85
CA SER A 63 1.62 -13.17 16.86
C SER A 63 3.11 -13.36 16.60
N PHE A 64 3.89 -12.32 16.87
CA PHE A 64 5.33 -12.30 16.66
C PHE A 64 6.02 -11.60 17.84
N SER A 65 7.34 -11.85 17.99
CA SER A 65 8.12 -11.32 19.10
C SER A 65 8.56 -9.86 18.89
N SER A 66 8.68 -9.41 17.63
CA SER A 66 9.18 -8.06 17.32
C SER A 66 8.77 -7.61 15.92
N LEU A 67 8.89 -6.30 15.68
CA LEU A 67 8.81 -5.68 14.35
C LEU A 67 10.14 -4.97 14.07
N PRO A 68 10.81 -5.17 12.92
CA PRO A 68 10.45 -6.10 11.83
C PRO A 68 10.32 -7.54 12.29
N ILE A 69 9.44 -8.30 11.60
CA ILE A 69 9.24 -9.72 11.92
C ILE A 69 10.53 -10.48 11.68
N PRO A 70 11.00 -11.32 12.64
CA PRO A 70 12.20 -12.13 12.44
C PRO A 70 12.13 -13.02 11.20
N GLY A 71 13.20 -13.03 10.42
CA GLY A 71 13.28 -13.80 9.17
C GLY A 71 12.61 -13.14 7.96
N THR A 72 12.15 -11.88 8.08
CA THR A 72 11.63 -11.12 6.94
C THR A 72 12.68 -10.97 5.86
N ASN A 73 12.30 -11.25 4.62
CA ASN A 73 13.14 -11.12 3.43
C ASN A 73 12.67 -9.97 2.55
N ALA A 74 13.60 -9.13 2.11
CA ALA A 74 13.34 -8.14 1.07
C ALA A 74 13.23 -8.85 -0.29
N ARG A 75 12.01 -9.09 -0.77
CA ARG A 75 11.79 -9.68 -2.08
C ARG A 75 11.55 -8.59 -3.12
N THR A 76 12.30 -8.66 -4.22
CA THR A 76 12.24 -7.68 -5.30
C THR A 76 11.55 -8.26 -6.53
N TRP A 77 10.66 -7.47 -7.12
CA TRP A 77 10.06 -7.70 -8.43
C TRP A 77 10.37 -6.52 -9.33
N TYR A 78 11.05 -6.79 -10.44
CA TYR A 78 11.48 -5.76 -11.40
C TYR A 78 10.41 -5.47 -12.43
N PHE A 79 10.28 -4.21 -12.81
CA PHE A 79 9.41 -3.80 -13.91
C PHE A 79 9.99 -4.28 -15.23
N GLY A 80 9.11 -4.78 -16.09
CA GLY A 80 9.49 -5.34 -17.39
C GLY A 80 8.55 -4.90 -18.51
N PRO A 81 8.90 -5.26 -19.75
CA PRO A 81 8.09 -4.94 -20.92
C PRO A 81 6.67 -5.49 -20.78
N HIS A 82 5.72 -4.85 -21.46
CA HIS A 82 4.30 -5.23 -21.46
C HIS A 82 3.62 -5.19 -20.08
N GLY A 83 4.16 -4.43 -19.12
CA GLY A 83 3.57 -4.30 -17.79
C GLY A 83 3.68 -5.54 -16.92
N VAL A 84 4.76 -6.30 -17.05
CA VAL A 84 5.02 -7.47 -16.18
C VAL A 84 5.97 -7.12 -15.04
N LEU A 85 5.84 -7.87 -13.93
CA LEU A 85 6.82 -7.92 -12.85
C LEU A 85 7.63 -9.21 -12.99
N THR A 86 8.96 -9.09 -12.97
CA THR A 86 9.91 -10.19 -13.14
C THR A 86 10.80 -10.35 -11.92
N ASN A 87 11.38 -11.53 -11.70
CA ASN A 87 12.28 -11.79 -10.57
C ASN A 87 13.72 -11.27 -10.80
N THR A 88 14.05 -10.88 -12.03
CA THR A 88 15.35 -10.33 -12.41
C THR A 88 15.15 -9.09 -13.27
N PRO A 89 16.10 -8.14 -13.29
CA PRO A 89 16.03 -7.00 -14.20
C PRO A 89 15.86 -7.48 -15.66
N PRO A 90 14.99 -6.85 -16.45
CA PRO A 90 14.75 -7.28 -17.82
C PRO A 90 15.97 -7.05 -18.71
N ALA A 91 16.25 -8.01 -19.59
CA ALA A 91 17.35 -7.90 -20.56
C ALA A 91 17.11 -6.77 -21.58
N SER A 92 15.84 -6.59 -22.00
CA SER A 92 15.40 -5.48 -22.86
C SER A 92 14.86 -4.34 -22.01
N GLY A 93 15.46 -3.18 -22.13
CA GLY A 93 14.95 -1.96 -21.48
C GLY A 93 13.75 -1.35 -22.19
N GLY A 94 13.07 -0.45 -21.50
CA GLY A 94 11.96 0.32 -22.06
C GLY A 94 11.57 1.46 -21.15
N ILE A 95 10.67 2.28 -21.66
CA ILE A 95 10.10 3.43 -20.95
C ILE A 95 8.60 3.36 -21.07
N ASN A 96 7.90 3.37 -19.93
CA ASN A 96 6.48 3.61 -19.87
C ASN A 96 6.22 5.02 -19.36
N TRP A 97 5.13 5.64 -19.78
CA TRP A 97 4.81 7.00 -19.36
C TRP A 97 3.32 7.17 -19.07
N PHE A 98 3.00 8.15 -18.25
CA PHE A 98 1.64 8.57 -17.96
C PHE A 98 1.54 10.09 -17.80
N SER A 99 0.35 10.64 -18.07
CA SER A 99 0.02 12.01 -17.76
C SER A 99 -0.19 12.16 -16.26
N SER A 100 0.61 13.00 -15.60
CA SER A 100 0.51 13.27 -14.16
C SER A 100 -0.69 14.20 -13.92
N ASN A 101 -1.85 13.62 -13.67
CA ASN A 101 -3.11 14.32 -13.47
C ASN A 101 -3.77 13.92 -12.15
N ALA A 102 -3.72 14.80 -11.15
CA ALA A 102 -4.35 14.60 -9.84
C ALA A 102 -5.89 14.57 -9.93
N HIS A 103 -6.46 15.13 -10.97
CA HIS A 103 -7.91 15.18 -11.21
C HIS A 103 -8.41 14.05 -12.12
N ALA A 104 -7.54 13.08 -12.45
CA ALA A 104 -7.92 11.94 -13.29
C ALA A 104 -9.02 11.08 -12.66
N LEU A 105 -9.08 11.05 -11.32
CA LEU A 105 -10.13 10.39 -10.56
C LEU A 105 -10.84 11.40 -9.66
N PRO A 106 -12.16 11.28 -9.48
CA PRO A 106 -12.90 12.18 -8.60
C PRO A 106 -12.47 11.97 -7.14
N LEU A 107 -12.62 13.02 -6.34
CA LEU A 107 -12.51 12.93 -4.89
C LEU A 107 -13.64 12.02 -4.36
N THR A 108 -13.30 11.22 -3.36
CA THR A 108 -14.34 10.48 -2.64
C THR A 108 -15.13 11.46 -1.76
N ASP A 109 -16.44 11.51 -1.95
CA ASP A 109 -17.33 12.29 -1.12
C ASP A 109 -17.70 11.50 0.14
N TYR A 110 -17.32 12.03 1.30
CA TYR A 110 -17.67 11.47 2.62
C TYR A 110 -18.85 12.20 3.27
N GLY A 111 -19.54 13.02 2.52
CA GLY A 111 -20.58 13.90 3.04
C GLY A 111 -20.02 15.13 3.76
N THR A 112 -20.92 15.89 4.37
CA THR A 112 -20.53 17.11 5.10
C THR A 112 -19.75 16.78 6.37
N ASN A 113 -18.61 17.40 6.56
CA ASN A 113 -17.80 17.23 7.76
C ASN A 113 -18.37 18.08 8.92
N THR A 114 -19.53 17.70 9.42
CA THR A 114 -20.26 18.44 10.46
C THR A 114 -20.19 17.78 11.85
N GLY A 115 -19.15 16.96 12.09
CA GLY A 115 -18.98 16.22 13.34
C GLY A 115 -19.71 14.87 13.40
N THR A 116 -20.68 14.65 12.54
CA THR A 116 -21.39 13.34 12.39
C THR A 116 -21.12 12.68 11.06
N GLY A 117 -20.50 13.37 10.14
CA GLY A 117 -20.11 12.89 8.81
C GLY A 117 -18.63 13.12 8.52
N GLY A 118 -18.27 13.10 7.25
CA GLY A 118 -16.91 13.25 6.78
C GLY A 118 -16.04 12.05 7.12
N LEU A 119 -14.74 12.29 7.23
CA LEU A 119 -13.72 11.26 7.33
C LEU A 119 -13.89 10.31 8.53
N TRP A 120 -14.35 10.82 9.66
CA TRP A 120 -14.40 10.08 10.93
C TRP A 120 -15.79 9.61 11.33
N GLY A 121 -16.82 10.11 10.68
CA GLY A 121 -18.22 9.86 11.06
C GLY A 121 -19.04 9.06 10.06
N ASN A 122 -18.55 8.89 8.85
CA ASN A 122 -19.31 8.22 7.80
C ASN A 122 -19.23 6.69 7.86
N ALA A 123 -20.37 6.05 7.77
CA ALA A 123 -20.51 4.59 7.81
C ALA A 123 -19.79 3.85 6.68
N SER A 124 -19.52 4.49 5.56
CA SER A 124 -18.88 3.86 4.39
C SER A 124 -17.35 3.90 4.39
N GLN A 125 -16.70 4.41 5.44
CA GLN A 125 -15.25 4.57 5.46
C GLN A 125 -14.46 3.26 5.46
N TRP A 126 -15.04 2.15 5.86
CA TRP A 126 -14.39 0.86 5.78
C TRP A 126 -14.25 0.35 4.34
N GLN A 127 -15.06 0.91 3.42
CA GLN A 127 -15.02 0.57 2.00
C GLN A 127 -15.23 1.82 1.15
N TRP A 128 -14.15 2.43 0.71
CA TRP A 128 -14.18 3.59 -0.15
C TRP A 128 -14.24 3.19 -1.64
N LYS A 129 -14.71 4.12 -2.49
CA LYS A 129 -14.87 3.87 -3.92
C LYS A 129 -13.53 3.89 -4.64
N TRP A 130 -12.91 2.74 -4.75
CA TRP A 130 -11.65 2.58 -5.45
C TRP A 130 -11.87 2.43 -6.95
N LEU A 131 -11.57 3.47 -7.72
CA LEU A 131 -11.76 3.51 -9.15
C LEU A 131 -10.48 3.11 -9.90
N GLN A 132 -10.67 2.56 -11.11
CA GLN A 132 -9.59 2.31 -12.06
C GLN A 132 -9.09 3.65 -12.63
N SER A 133 -7.77 3.85 -12.66
CA SER A 133 -7.17 5.01 -13.33
C SER A 133 -7.56 5.02 -14.83
N PRO A 134 -7.98 6.16 -15.37
CA PRO A 134 -8.25 6.31 -16.79
C PRO A 134 -7.00 5.97 -17.63
N SER A 135 -7.23 5.56 -18.87
CA SER A 135 -6.15 5.26 -19.81
C SER A 135 -5.17 6.44 -19.95
N GLY A 136 -3.88 6.16 -19.91
CA GLY A 136 -2.82 7.14 -20.03
C GLY A 136 -2.52 7.98 -18.78
N THR A 137 -3.25 7.77 -17.65
CA THR A 137 -3.01 8.50 -16.38
C THR A 137 -2.30 7.66 -15.33
N ALA A 138 -1.95 6.44 -15.65
CA ALA A 138 -1.17 5.53 -14.80
C ALA A 138 -0.38 4.54 -15.65
N VAL A 139 0.67 3.97 -15.06
CA VAL A 139 1.34 2.76 -15.55
C VAL A 139 1.20 1.64 -14.53
N SER A 140 1.16 0.40 -14.98
CA SER A 140 0.92 -0.75 -14.11
C SER A 140 1.74 -1.97 -14.51
N TYR A 141 2.17 -2.72 -13.50
CA TYR A 141 2.96 -3.93 -13.66
C TYR A 141 2.38 -5.04 -12.79
N VAL A 142 2.30 -6.26 -13.34
CA VAL A 142 1.63 -7.39 -12.69
C VAL A 142 2.56 -8.61 -12.71
N SER A 143 2.66 -9.32 -11.59
CA SER A 143 3.47 -10.53 -11.49
C SER A 143 2.82 -11.72 -12.22
N ALA A 144 3.62 -12.76 -12.47
CA ALA A 144 3.07 -14.09 -12.70
C ALA A 144 2.24 -14.53 -11.48
N PRO A 145 1.34 -15.52 -11.63
CA PRO A 145 0.64 -16.11 -10.50
C PRO A 145 1.62 -16.62 -9.45
N LEU A 146 1.36 -16.32 -8.18
CA LEU A 146 2.15 -16.81 -7.06
C LEU A 146 1.96 -18.32 -6.92
N MET A 147 3.07 -19.05 -6.80
CA MET A 147 3.07 -20.51 -6.71
C MET A 147 2.82 -21.00 -5.28
N ALA A 148 2.84 -20.10 -4.28
CA ALA A 148 2.57 -20.38 -2.89
C ALA A 148 1.95 -19.14 -2.21
N ASN A 149 1.30 -19.36 -1.09
CA ASN A 149 0.88 -18.26 -0.23
C ASN A 149 2.09 -17.40 0.14
N THR A 150 1.94 -16.08 -0.01
CA THR A 150 3.00 -15.11 0.24
C THR A 150 2.49 -14.06 1.21
N THR A 151 3.01 -14.06 2.42
CA THR A 151 2.63 -13.08 3.45
C THR A 151 3.63 -11.95 3.47
N VAL A 152 3.13 -10.73 3.41
CA VAL A 152 3.89 -9.48 3.50
C VAL A 152 3.52 -8.81 4.80
N ILE A 153 4.52 -8.40 5.60
CA ILE A 153 4.30 -7.67 6.85
C ILE A 153 5.35 -6.56 6.97
N GLY A 154 4.92 -5.33 6.89
CA GLY A 154 5.79 -4.16 6.99
C GLY A 154 5.51 -3.13 5.90
N SER A 155 6.46 -2.25 5.65
CA SER A 155 6.35 -1.17 4.68
C SER A 155 6.68 -1.66 3.27
N GLY A 156 7.94 -1.70 2.91
CA GLY A 156 8.39 -1.92 1.54
C GLY A 156 8.59 -0.62 0.77
N ALA A 157 8.92 -0.75 -0.51
CA ALA A 157 9.24 0.39 -1.36
C ALA A 157 8.94 0.11 -2.83
N VAL A 158 8.72 1.20 -3.59
CA VAL A 158 8.78 1.16 -5.04
C VAL A 158 9.95 2.01 -5.50
N ASP A 159 10.98 1.34 -6.01
CA ASP A 159 12.18 1.95 -6.58
C ASP A 159 11.91 2.31 -8.04
N LEU A 160 11.96 3.58 -8.37
CA LEU A 160 11.65 4.10 -9.70
C LEU A 160 12.81 4.86 -10.29
N TRP A 161 13.06 4.67 -11.59
CA TRP A 161 13.83 5.58 -12.41
C TRP A 161 12.84 6.48 -13.16
N VAL A 162 12.77 7.74 -12.75
CA VAL A 162 11.74 8.69 -13.17
C VAL A 162 12.37 9.84 -13.96
N ARG A 163 11.73 10.20 -15.05
CA ARG A 163 11.95 11.46 -15.77
C ARG A 163 10.63 12.22 -15.84
N SER A 164 10.64 13.49 -15.48
CA SER A 164 9.47 14.37 -15.54
C SER A 164 9.63 15.42 -16.64
N SER A 165 8.54 15.81 -17.26
CA SER A 165 8.47 16.97 -18.16
C SER A 165 8.33 18.29 -17.40
N THR A 166 8.15 18.24 -16.08
CA THR A 166 8.03 19.39 -15.18
C THR A 166 9.15 19.36 -14.14
N PRO A 167 9.49 20.52 -13.52
CA PRO A 167 10.53 20.56 -12.48
C PRO A 167 10.28 19.69 -11.26
N ASP A 168 9.06 19.23 -11.08
CA ASP A 168 8.67 18.29 -10.03
C ASP A 168 7.50 17.40 -10.45
N VAL A 169 7.30 16.28 -9.76
CA VAL A 169 6.16 15.38 -9.95
C VAL A 169 5.82 14.67 -8.65
N ASP A 170 4.53 14.63 -8.34
CA ASP A 170 4.01 13.85 -7.23
C ASP A 170 3.66 12.44 -7.71
N LEU A 171 4.14 11.43 -6.99
CA LEU A 171 3.99 10.02 -7.32
C LEU A 171 3.18 9.30 -6.24
N GLN A 172 2.21 8.53 -6.68
CA GLN A 172 1.51 7.54 -5.86
C GLN A 172 1.81 6.15 -6.40
N ALA A 173 2.29 5.27 -5.53
CA ALA A 173 2.36 3.84 -5.79
C ALA A 173 1.20 3.14 -5.09
N THR A 174 0.44 2.33 -5.81
CA THR A 174 -0.66 1.51 -5.26
C THR A 174 -0.32 0.05 -5.47
N ILE A 175 -0.32 -0.71 -4.39
CA ILE A 175 -0.14 -2.16 -4.42
C ILE A 175 -1.52 -2.81 -4.28
N SER A 176 -1.78 -3.81 -5.10
CA SER A 176 -3.03 -4.57 -5.07
C SER A 176 -2.79 -6.06 -5.34
N GLU A 177 -3.74 -6.87 -4.91
CA GLU A 177 -3.83 -8.30 -5.20
C GLU A 177 -4.79 -8.53 -6.35
N VAL A 178 -4.31 -9.09 -7.47
CA VAL A 178 -5.17 -9.59 -8.54
C VAL A 178 -5.44 -11.05 -8.26
N ARG A 179 -6.69 -11.37 -7.96
CA ARG A 179 -7.15 -12.66 -7.49
C ARG A 179 -7.49 -13.61 -8.64
N PRO A 180 -7.41 -14.93 -8.44
CA PRO A 180 -7.80 -15.91 -9.47
C PRO A 180 -9.29 -15.82 -9.88
N ASP A 181 -10.16 -15.29 -9.02
CA ASP A 181 -11.59 -15.10 -9.27
C ASP A 181 -11.92 -13.88 -10.16
N GLY A 182 -10.89 -13.20 -10.68
CA GLY A 182 -11.05 -12.02 -11.53
C GLY A 182 -11.29 -10.71 -10.79
N ASN A 183 -11.23 -10.72 -9.47
CA ASN A 183 -11.28 -9.51 -8.65
C ASN A 183 -9.89 -8.96 -8.35
N GLU A 184 -9.85 -7.68 -8.00
CA GLU A 184 -8.65 -6.96 -7.54
C GLU A 184 -8.96 -6.33 -6.18
N THR A 185 -8.14 -6.65 -5.18
CA THR A 185 -8.22 -6.09 -3.83
C THR A 185 -7.09 -5.09 -3.63
N PHE A 186 -7.42 -3.90 -3.13
CA PHE A 186 -6.43 -2.92 -2.67
C PHE A 186 -5.66 -3.50 -1.49
N VAL A 187 -4.34 -3.21 -1.43
CA VAL A 187 -3.50 -3.64 -0.31
C VAL A 187 -2.92 -2.43 0.39
N GLN A 188 -2.09 -1.65 -0.28
CA GLN A 188 -1.42 -0.49 0.33
C GLN A 188 -1.04 0.56 -0.70
N ASN A 189 -0.73 1.76 -0.21
CA ASN A 189 -0.21 2.86 -0.98
C ASN A 189 1.13 3.35 -0.44
N GLY A 190 1.81 4.16 -1.27
CA GLY A 190 2.89 5.03 -0.88
C GLY A 190 2.88 6.30 -1.73
N TRP A 191 3.41 7.39 -1.20
CA TRP A 191 3.47 8.68 -1.88
C TRP A 191 4.84 9.32 -1.68
N LEU A 192 5.31 9.97 -2.74
CA LEU A 192 6.49 10.80 -2.65
C LEU A 192 6.45 11.90 -3.72
N ARG A 193 6.75 13.13 -3.32
CA ARG A 193 7.14 14.19 -4.25
C ARG A 193 8.57 13.95 -4.71
N ALA A 194 8.80 13.94 -6.02
CA ALA A 194 10.11 13.55 -6.57
C ALA A 194 11.26 14.48 -6.16
N SER A 195 10.98 15.75 -5.86
CA SER A 195 11.99 16.66 -5.29
C SER A 195 12.46 16.23 -3.89
N GLU A 196 11.65 15.50 -3.13
CA GLU A 196 11.93 15.00 -1.78
C GLU A 196 12.58 13.60 -1.77
N ARG A 197 13.18 13.19 -2.89
CA ARG A 197 13.73 11.84 -3.09
C ARG A 197 14.96 11.47 -2.28
N LYS A 198 15.59 12.46 -1.58
CA LYS A 198 16.80 12.19 -0.80
C LYS A 198 16.48 11.35 0.43
N LEU A 199 17.08 10.16 0.50
CA LEU A 199 16.92 9.29 1.66
C LEU A 199 17.89 9.68 2.79
N SER A 200 17.45 9.49 4.02
CA SER A 200 18.27 9.64 5.22
C SER A 200 19.38 8.58 5.24
N THR A 201 20.59 9.00 5.58
CA THR A 201 21.78 8.15 5.68
C THR A 201 22.14 7.77 7.12
N ASN A 202 21.38 8.26 8.10
CA ASN A 202 21.60 8.00 9.50
C ASN A 202 20.25 7.97 10.27
N SER A 203 20.30 7.70 11.57
CA SER A 203 19.11 7.63 12.43
C SER A 203 18.61 8.99 12.94
N ASN A 204 19.26 10.11 12.56
CA ASN A 204 18.77 11.44 12.91
C ASN A 204 17.71 11.93 11.90
N ASN A 205 16.60 11.23 11.81
CA ASN A 205 15.47 11.50 10.96
C ASN A 205 14.17 11.44 11.78
N MET A 206 13.03 11.67 11.13
CA MET A 206 11.73 11.72 11.80
C MET A 206 11.35 10.42 12.54
N PHE A 207 11.87 9.25 12.09
CA PHE A 207 11.59 7.95 12.70
C PHE A 207 12.66 7.47 13.68
N LYS A 208 13.77 8.21 13.85
CA LYS A 208 14.89 7.88 14.74
C LYS A 208 15.51 6.50 14.49
N ARG A 209 15.52 6.04 13.24
CA ARG A 209 16.09 4.76 12.82
C ARG A 209 16.75 4.83 11.44
N LEU A 210 17.53 3.82 11.10
CA LEU A 210 18.21 3.77 9.80
C LEU A 210 17.20 3.50 8.67
N SER A 211 17.39 4.20 7.56
CA SER A 211 16.69 3.90 6.31
C SER A 211 17.19 2.57 5.74
N THR A 212 16.26 1.72 5.31
CA THR A 212 16.55 0.40 4.72
C THR A 212 15.81 0.22 3.40
N ALA A 213 16.10 -0.85 2.67
CA ALA A 213 15.36 -1.17 1.44
C ALA A 213 13.88 -1.49 1.70
N LEU A 214 13.54 -2.00 2.91
CA LEU A 214 12.17 -2.30 3.31
C LEU A 214 11.47 -1.13 4.01
N GLU A 215 12.23 -0.13 4.42
CA GLU A 215 11.73 1.06 5.07
C GLU A 215 12.61 2.26 4.66
N PRO A 216 12.48 2.73 3.42
CA PRO A 216 13.19 3.91 2.98
C PRO A 216 12.61 5.14 3.68
N ILE A 217 13.47 5.99 4.22
CA ILE A 217 13.09 7.18 4.98
C ILE A 217 13.61 8.42 4.24
N PRO A 218 12.78 9.14 3.51
CA PRO A 218 13.16 10.43 2.95
C PRO A 218 13.47 11.45 4.05
N THR A 219 14.37 12.39 3.77
CA THR A 219 14.76 13.39 4.76
C THR A 219 13.68 14.44 5.02
N PHE A 220 12.85 14.73 4.01
CA PHE A 220 11.79 15.75 4.05
C PHE A 220 12.25 17.09 4.62
N THR A 221 13.47 17.50 4.27
CA THR A 221 14.00 18.80 4.65
C THR A 221 14.14 19.71 3.43
N ALA A 222 13.81 20.98 3.58
CA ALA A 222 13.92 21.96 2.49
C ALA A 222 15.35 22.05 1.89
N ALA A 223 16.38 21.79 2.72
CA ALA A 223 17.78 21.80 2.27
C ALA A 223 18.13 20.62 1.36
N ASP A 224 17.37 19.52 1.43
CA ASP A 224 17.59 18.31 0.67
C ASP A 224 16.65 18.20 -0.54
N ALA A 225 15.63 19.05 -0.61
CA ALA A 225 14.74 19.13 -1.74
C ALA A 225 15.52 19.55 -3.00
N SER A 226 15.31 18.81 -4.09
CA SER A 226 16.01 19.05 -5.35
C SER A 226 15.08 18.83 -6.53
N PRO A 227 14.86 19.84 -7.38
CA PRO A 227 14.03 19.70 -8.58
C PRO A 227 14.46 18.53 -9.47
N MET A 228 13.53 18.04 -10.27
CA MET A 228 13.81 17.05 -11.30
C MET A 228 14.70 17.67 -12.38
N PRO A 229 15.84 17.05 -12.71
CA PRO A 229 16.69 17.57 -13.79
C PRO A 229 16.00 17.36 -15.14
N ALA A 230 16.00 18.41 -15.96
CA ALA A 230 15.32 18.40 -17.25
C ALA A 230 15.83 17.27 -18.16
N GLY A 231 14.92 16.47 -18.67
CA GLY A 231 15.22 15.40 -19.62
C GLY A 231 15.99 14.19 -19.07
N GLN A 232 16.34 14.16 -17.79
CA GLN A 232 17.14 13.08 -17.19
C GLN A 232 16.30 12.17 -16.32
N PHE A 233 16.68 10.87 -16.29
CA PHE A 233 16.14 9.93 -15.31
C PHE A 233 16.90 10.04 -13.98
N VAL A 234 16.17 10.09 -12.89
CA VAL A 234 16.71 10.03 -11.53
C VAL A 234 16.04 8.92 -10.75
N LYS A 235 16.76 8.36 -9.78
CA LYS A 235 16.19 7.37 -8.88
C LYS A 235 15.28 8.07 -7.85
N VAL A 236 14.06 7.57 -7.72
CA VAL A 236 13.06 7.98 -6.72
C VAL A 236 12.56 6.73 -6.01
N VAL A 237 12.67 6.69 -4.69
CA VAL A 237 12.21 5.56 -3.88
C VAL A 237 10.96 5.97 -3.14
N VAL A 238 9.81 5.44 -3.54
CA VAL A 238 8.52 5.72 -2.89
C VAL A 238 8.34 4.77 -1.72
N PRO A 239 8.37 5.23 -0.47
CA PRO A 239 8.07 4.39 0.68
C PRO A 239 6.59 3.97 0.65
N LEU A 240 6.33 2.72 1.00
CA LEU A 240 4.96 2.20 1.16
C LEU A 240 4.53 2.32 2.62
N TYR A 241 3.21 2.41 2.88
CA TYR A 241 2.70 2.31 4.24
C TYR A 241 2.88 0.90 4.79
N TYR A 242 2.89 0.80 6.12
CA TYR A 242 2.90 -0.49 6.80
C TYR A 242 1.59 -1.23 6.57
N GLU A 243 1.71 -2.51 6.19
CA GLU A 243 0.56 -3.38 5.96
C GLU A 243 0.89 -4.83 6.36
N GLY A 244 -0.14 -5.60 6.67
CA GLY A 244 -0.06 -7.04 6.88
C GLY A 244 -1.04 -7.75 5.95
N HIS A 245 -0.58 -8.21 4.78
CA HIS A 245 -1.42 -8.84 3.77
C HIS A 245 -0.93 -10.24 3.38
N ALA A 246 -1.85 -11.17 3.19
CA ALA A 246 -1.56 -12.53 2.79
C ALA A 246 -2.11 -12.82 1.38
N TYR A 247 -1.23 -12.74 0.38
CA TYR A 247 -1.54 -13.21 -0.97
C TYR A 247 -1.67 -14.73 -0.97
N ARG A 248 -2.80 -15.26 -1.47
CA ARG A 248 -3.00 -16.70 -1.62
C ARG A 248 -2.37 -17.21 -2.92
N VAL A 249 -2.12 -18.52 -2.97
CA VAL A 249 -1.64 -19.19 -4.20
C VAL A 249 -2.54 -18.85 -5.38
N GLY A 250 -1.93 -18.58 -6.55
CA GLY A 250 -2.63 -18.18 -7.77
C GLY A 250 -2.91 -16.68 -7.89
N SER A 251 -2.85 -15.91 -6.80
CA SER A 251 -2.91 -14.45 -6.85
C SER A 251 -1.70 -13.87 -7.59
N ARG A 252 -1.86 -12.63 -8.06
CA ARG A 252 -0.77 -11.85 -8.66
C ARG A 252 -0.60 -10.55 -7.88
N ILE A 253 0.62 -10.12 -7.69
CA ILE A 253 0.94 -8.80 -7.14
C ILE A 253 0.87 -7.79 -8.28
N ARG A 254 0.18 -6.68 -8.05
CA ARG A 254 0.13 -5.55 -8.98
C ARG A 254 0.68 -4.31 -8.32
N VAL A 255 1.49 -3.55 -9.05
CA VAL A 255 1.87 -2.18 -8.70
C VAL A 255 1.37 -1.23 -9.78
N THR A 256 0.72 -0.14 -9.37
CA THR A 256 0.24 0.93 -10.25
C THR A 256 0.87 2.23 -9.80
N ILE A 257 1.48 2.98 -10.74
CA ILE A 257 2.06 4.29 -10.49
C ILE A 257 1.22 5.33 -11.21
N ALA A 258 0.78 6.34 -10.47
CA ALA A 258 -0.04 7.45 -10.96
C ALA A 258 0.31 8.75 -10.23
N ALA A 259 -0.34 9.86 -10.60
CA ALA A 259 -0.40 11.02 -9.73
C ALA A 259 -1.25 10.69 -8.49
N PRO A 260 -0.95 11.25 -7.31
CA PRO A 260 -1.84 11.18 -6.17
C PRO A 260 -3.23 11.67 -6.51
N ASN A 261 -4.24 11.01 -6.02
CA ASN A 261 -5.63 11.34 -6.28
C ASN A 261 -6.47 11.21 -5.01
N GLY A 262 -7.65 11.79 -5.02
CA GLY A 262 -8.52 11.88 -3.85
C GLY A 262 -9.47 10.69 -3.66
N THR A 263 -9.24 9.54 -4.32
CA THR A 263 -10.14 8.39 -4.15
C THR A 263 -10.01 7.72 -2.80
N GLN A 264 -8.83 7.86 -2.15
CA GLN A 264 -8.64 7.31 -0.82
C GLN A 264 -9.12 8.29 0.25
N PRO A 265 -9.85 7.79 1.27
CA PRO A 265 -10.59 8.62 2.22
C PRO A 265 -9.75 9.58 3.04
N VAL A 266 -8.59 9.16 3.47
CA VAL A 266 -7.82 9.83 4.52
C VAL A 266 -6.93 10.94 3.99
N TRP A 267 -6.59 10.89 2.69
CA TRP A 267 -5.56 11.75 2.14
C TRP A 267 -6.06 12.53 0.93
N SER A 268 -6.11 13.84 1.06
CA SER A 268 -6.18 14.69 -0.11
C SER A 268 -4.82 15.34 -0.33
N PHE A 269 -4.28 15.14 -1.53
CA PHE A 269 -3.03 15.75 -1.93
C PHE A 269 -3.31 16.93 -2.84
N SER A 270 -2.85 18.12 -2.46
CA SER A 270 -2.80 19.22 -3.40
C SER A 270 -1.51 19.12 -4.21
N GLN A 271 -1.63 19.04 -5.53
CA GLN A 271 -0.46 19.13 -6.39
C GLN A 271 0.11 20.54 -6.35
N THR A 272 1.42 20.63 -6.23
CA THR A 272 2.13 21.92 -6.25
C THR A 272 2.63 22.30 -7.64
N THR A 273 2.60 21.36 -8.59
CA THR A 273 2.97 21.64 -9.97
C THR A 273 1.86 22.42 -10.68
N PRO A 274 2.14 23.61 -11.25
CA PRO A 274 1.13 24.43 -11.92
C PRO A 274 0.56 23.79 -13.19
N ASN A 275 1.16 22.72 -13.69
CA ASN A 275 0.75 22.01 -14.90
C ASN A 275 0.28 20.59 -14.58
N PRO A 276 -1.04 20.36 -14.43
CA PRO A 276 -1.58 19.03 -14.16
C PRO A 276 -1.38 18.03 -15.32
N SER A 277 -0.98 18.48 -16.50
CA SER A 277 -0.72 17.65 -17.69
C SER A 277 0.76 17.32 -17.90
N GLY A 278 1.61 17.45 -16.89
CA GLY A 278 2.98 16.97 -16.92
C GLY A 278 3.04 15.48 -17.21
N VAL A 279 4.11 15.05 -17.88
CA VAL A 279 4.37 13.64 -18.20
C VAL A 279 5.43 13.09 -17.27
N ALA A 280 5.11 11.98 -16.60
CA ALA A 280 6.06 11.17 -15.87
C ALA A 280 6.42 9.93 -16.70
N SER A 281 7.72 9.69 -16.88
CA SER A 281 8.25 8.53 -17.59
C SER A 281 8.97 7.63 -16.59
N ILE A 282 8.70 6.32 -16.64
CA ILE A 282 9.33 5.30 -15.80
C ILE A 282 10.18 4.41 -16.69
N ALA A 283 11.48 4.38 -16.45
CA ALA A 283 12.38 3.48 -17.15
C ALA A 283 12.48 2.13 -16.43
N PHE A 284 12.72 1.08 -17.20
CA PHE A 284 13.05 -0.25 -16.70
C PHE A 284 14.12 -0.88 -17.61
N SER A 285 15.24 -1.26 -17.04
CA SER A 285 16.36 -1.89 -17.75
C SER A 285 17.35 -2.46 -16.73
N GLN A 286 18.42 -3.10 -17.20
CA GLN A 286 19.51 -3.50 -16.31
C GLN A 286 20.25 -2.31 -15.66
N SER A 287 20.39 -1.20 -16.37
CA SER A 287 21.03 0.02 -15.84
C SER A 287 20.08 0.94 -15.06
N MET A 288 18.79 0.85 -15.30
CA MET A 288 17.74 1.62 -14.63
C MET A 288 16.62 0.66 -14.16
N PRO A 289 16.91 -0.21 -13.17
CA PRO A 289 15.97 -1.25 -12.74
C PRO A 289 14.92 -0.68 -11.79
N SER A 290 13.79 -0.21 -12.35
CA SER A 290 12.62 0.08 -11.53
C SER A 290 12.04 -1.21 -10.97
N SER A 291 11.60 -1.18 -9.71
CA SER A 291 11.17 -2.40 -9.00
C SER A 291 10.22 -2.12 -7.83
N LEU A 292 9.51 -3.17 -7.43
CA LEU A 292 8.76 -3.27 -6.18
C LEU A 292 9.55 -4.13 -5.20
N VAL A 293 9.76 -3.65 -3.98
CA VAL A 293 10.41 -4.38 -2.88
C VAL A 293 9.42 -4.55 -1.74
N LEU A 294 9.12 -5.79 -1.37
CA LEU A 294 8.17 -6.09 -0.27
C LEU A 294 8.81 -6.94 0.83
N PRO A 295 8.41 -6.71 2.11
CA PRO A 295 8.85 -7.48 3.27
C PRO A 295 8.11 -8.83 3.35
N VAL A 296 8.62 -9.86 2.67
CA VAL A 296 8.04 -11.19 2.70
C VAL A 296 8.47 -11.94 3.94
N VAL A 297 7.48 -12.44 4.69
CA VAL A 297 7.70 -13.25 5.90
C VAL A 297 7.48 -14.72 5.56
N PRO A 298 8.54 -15.55 5.53
CA PRO A 298 8.41 -16.96 5.21
C PRO A 298 7.71 -17.73 6.34
N GLY A 299 7.05 -18.83 5.99
CA GLY A 299 6.42 -19.73 6.96
C GLY A 299 5.10 -19.24 7.56
N VAL A 300 4.63 -18.04 7.21
CA VAL A 300 3.32 -17.56 7.65
C VAL A 300 2.26 -18.00 6.65
N SER A 301 1.41 -18.91 7.06
CA SER A 301 0.31 -19.42 6.25
C SER A 301 -0.96 -18.58 6.44
N ALA A 302 -1.75 -18.44 5.37
CA ALA A 302 -3.13 -17.98 5.43
C ALA A 302 -4.06 -19.20 5.58
N PRO A 303 -4.65 -19.44 6.74
CA PRO A 303 -5.48 -20.64 6.99
C PRO A 303 -6.89 -20.51 6.43
N THR A 304 -7.29 -19.28 6.05
CA THR A 304 -8.62 -18.98 5.54
C THR A 304 -8.62 -18.95 4.00
N PRO A 305 -9.76 -19.24 3.36
CA PRO A 305 -9.93 -19.00 1.92
C PRO A 305 -9.86 -17.52 1.60
N PHE A 306 -9.95 -17.16 0.31
CA PHE A 306 -10.08 -15.77 -0.09
C PHE A 306 -11.25 -15.09 0.61
N PRO A 307 -11.05 -13.91 1.21
CA PRO A 307 -12.14 -13.10 1.74
C PRO A 307 -13.18 -12.79 0.66
N ARG A 308 -14.42 -12.58 1.04
CA ARG A 308 -15.45 -12.14 0.08
C ARG A 308 -15.06 -10.78 -0.51
N CYS A 309 -15.43 -10.52 -1.73
CA CYS A 309 -15.23 -9.23 -2.39
C CYS A 309 -16.58 -8.51 -2.54
N PRO A 310 -16.81 -7.41 -1.85
CA PRO A 310 -15.99 -6.77 -0.82
C PRO A 310 -16.26 -7.34 0.59
N SER A 311 -15.27 -7.33 1.48
CA SER A 311 -15.48 -7.60 2.91
C SER A 311 -14.41 -6.96 3.80
N LEU A 312 -13.22 -6.71 3.25
CA LEU A 312 -12.09 -6.22 4.03
C LEU A 312 -12.23 -4.73 4.36
N ARG A 313 -11.83 -4.38 5.55
CA ARG A 313 -11.77 -2.98 6.01
C ARG A 313 -10.57 -2.28 5.39
N ASN A 314 -10.82 -1.10 4.81
CA ASN A 314 -9.81 -0.29 4.12
C ASN A 314 -9.13 -0.94 2.91
N GLU A 315 -9.53 -2.14 2.54
CA GLU A 315 -9.08 -2.86 1.36
C GLU A 315 -10.25 -3.07 0.37
N PRO A 316 -10.71 -2.02 -0.33
CA PRO A 316 -11.79 -2.14 -1.28
C PRO A 316 -11.44 -3.11 -2.40
N CYS A 317 -12.47 -3.69 -2.97
CA CYS A 317 -12.36 -4.69 -4.00
C CYS A 317 -13.17 -4.27 -5.23
N ARG A 318 -12.64 -4.60 -6.42
CA ARG A 318 -13.28 -4.31 -7.71
C ARG A 318 -12.99 -5.42 -8.72
N PRO A 319 -13.72 -5.51 -9.84
CA PRO A 319 -13.30 -6.35 -10.97
C PRO A 319 -11.93 -5.87 -11.50
N TYR A 320 -11.01 -6.82 -11.71
CA TYR A 320 -9.70 -6.53 -12.28
C TYR A 320 -9.82 -6.05 -13.72
N ARG A 321 -9.10 -4.98 -14.05
CA ARG A 321 -8.91 -4.50 -15.41
C ARG A 321 -7.44 -4.17 -15.64
N ALA A 322 -6.86 -4.73 -16.70
CA ALA A 322 -5.49 -4.41 -17.09
C ALA A 322 -5.37 -2.93 -17.51
N ILE A 323 -4.25 -2.32 -17.18
CA ILE A 323 -3.83 -1.04 -17.75
C ILE A 323 -2.85 -1.34 -18.87
N VAL A 324 -3.11 -0.79 -20.04
CA VAL A 324 -2.14 -0.80 -21.15
C VAL A 324 -1.22 0.39 -20.96
N ASN A 325 0.05 0.12 -20.69
CA ASN A 325 1.04 1.16 -20.49
C ASN A 325 1.35 1.87 -21.81
N ASN A 326 1.40 3.21 -21.79
CA ASN A 326 1.99 3.94 -22.90
C ASN A 326 3.49 3.67 -22.95
N THR A 327 4.01 3.45 -24.13
CA THR A 327 5.44 3.24 -24.38
C THR A 327 6.04 4.41 -25.12
N ALA A 328 7.21 4.88 -24.70
CA ALA A 328 8.02 5.78 -25.51
C ALA A 328 8.92 4.94 -26.43
N GLN A 329 9.03 5.39 -27.67
CA GLN A 329 10.00 4.86 -28.63
C GLN A 329 11.41 5.33 -28.31
#